data_e9055f51ddd403f629d9c1bc04613fd1
#
_entry.id   e9055f51ddd403f629d9c1bc04613fd1
#
_cell.length_a   1.000
_cell.length_b   1.000
_cell.length_c   1.000
_cell.angle_alpha   90.00
_cell.angle_beta   90.00
_cell.angle_gamma   90.00
#
_symmetry.space_group_name_H-M   'P 1'
#
loop_
_entity.id
_entity.type
_entity.pdbx_description
1 polymer ?
#
loop_
_entity_poly.entity_id
_entity_poly.type
_entity_poly.pdbx_seq_one_letter_code
_entity_poly.pdbx_strand_id
1 'polypeptide(L)'
;MVGRKLTERLVREGRLNGKDIEAFTLIDVFQPESPAGFKGKVDARAADLSAPGEAEKLVSTRPDVIFHLAAIVSGEAELDFDKGYRINLDGTRYLFDAIRLANGHNGYKPRVVFTSSIAVFGAPLPYPIPDDFHTTPLTSYGTQKAISELLLSDYTRRGFFEGIGIRLPTICIRPGKPNAAASGFFSNILREPLVGQEAVLPVPETIRHWHASPRSAVGFLLHGATIDTDKVGPRRNLSMPGLSATVGEQIEALRKIAGEKAVSLIRREPNEMIMRMCEGWAPGFEATRARELGFTAETNFEEIIKVHIEDELGGSLK
;
A
#
# COMPACT_ATOMS: atom_id res chain seq x y z
N MET A 1 0.34 9.16 2.94
CA MET A 1 0.14 8.40 4.20
C MET A 1 1.22 7.33 4.41
N VAL A 2 1.22 6.21 3.66
CA VAL A 2 2.18 5.09 3.88
C VAL A 2 3.63 5.55 3.79
N GLY A 3 3.99 6.36 2.78
CA GLY A 3 5.35 6.89 2.61
C GLY A 3 5.83 7.69 3.83
N ARG A 4 4.99 8.57 4.40
CA ARG A 4 5.35 9.32 5.61
C ARG A 4 5.60 8.38 6.80
N LYS A 5 4.69 7.44 7.07
CA LYS A 5 4.86 6.45 8.15
C LYS A 5 6.10 5.56 7.96
N LEU A 6 6.40 5.19 6.73
CA LEU A 6 7.62 4.47 6.39
C LEU A 6 8.86 5.31 6.71
N THR A 7 8.89 6.57 6.30
CA THR A 7 10.01 7.49 6.58
C THR A 7 10.19 7.69 8.09
N GLU A 8 9.11 7.97 8.83
CA GLU A 8 9.13 8.09 10.29
C GLU A 8 9.68 6.83 10.97
N ARG A 9 9.29 5.65 10.50
CA ARG A 9 9.78 4.37 11.01
C ARG A 9 11.28 4.17 10.72
N LEU A 10 11.71 4.46 9.50
CA LEU A 10 13.13 4.38 9.10
C LEU A 10 14.01 5.34 9.92
N VAL A 11 13.54 6.57 10.15
CA VAL A 11 14.25 7.54 11.01
C VAL A 11 14.38 7.03 12.45
N ARG A 12 13.32 6.48 13.01
CA ARG A 12 13.32 5.93 14.37
C ARG A 12 14.27 4.74 14.51
N GLU A 13 14.33 3.87 13.51
CA GLU A 13 15.24 2.72 13.51
C GLU A 13 16.69 3.11 13.18
N GLY A 14 16.89 4.15 12.40
CA GLY A 14 18.20 4.67 11.98
C GLY A 14 18.99 3.71 11.07
N ARG A 15 18.47 2.51 10.84
CA ARG A 15 19.15 1.42 10.11
C ARG A 15 18.17 0.65 9.21
N LEU A 16 18.70 0.15 8.08
CA LEU A 16 17.97 -0.77 7.21
C LEU A 16 18.93 -1.88 6.77
N ASN A 17 18.51 -3.14 6.90
CA ASN A 17 19.35 -4.31 6.57
C ASN A 17 20.73 -4.27 7.25
N GLY A 18 20.78 -3.87 8.51
CA GLY A 18 22.02 -3.79 9.29
C GLY A 18 22.96 -2.63 8.95
N LYS A 19 22.63 -1.80 7.95
CA LYS A 19 23.40 -0.59 7.57
C LYS A 19 22.73 0.66 8.11
N ASP A 20 23.52 1.63 8.52
CA ASP A 20 23.02 2.94 8.94
C ASP A 20 22.43 3.68 7.73
N ILE A 21 21.36 4.43 7.95
CA ILE A 21 20.72 5.23 6.91
C ILE A 21 21.44 6.58 6.87
N GLU A 22 22.17 6.86 5.77
CA GLU A 22 22.94 8.08 5.59
C GLU A 22 22.16 9.20 4.92
N ALA A 23 21.20 8.86 4.07
CA ALA A 23 20.44 9.84 3.29
C ALA A 23 19.01 9.38 2.98
N PHE A 24 18.12 10.35 2.84
CA PHE A 24 16.80 10.20 2.25
C PHE A 24 16.64 11.08 1.02
N THR A 25 16.09 10.51 -0.06
CA THR A 25 15.50 11.25 -1.17
C THR A 25 13.99 11.03 -1.12
N LEU A 26 13.22 12.08 -0.83
CA LEU A 26 11.76 12.04 -0.68
C LEU A 26 11.13 12.79 -1.84
N ILE A 27 10.35 12.09 -2.65
CA ILE A 27 9.69 12.63 -3.86
C ILE A 27 8.19 12.40 -3.77
N ASP A 28 7.42 13.46 -3.96
CA ASP A 28 5.97 13.41 -4.13
C ASP A 28 5.56 14.58 -5.04
N VAL A 29 4.36 14.55 -5.61
CA VAL A 29 3.82 15.70 -6.38
C VAL A 29 3.58 16.92 -5.49
N PHE A 30 3.41 16.72 -4.19
CA PHE A 30 3.42 17.76 -3.16
C PHE A 30 4.77 17.74 -2.44
N GLN A 31 5.28 18.92 -2.07
CA GLN A 31 6.53 19.04 -1.32
C GLN A 31 6.49 18.18 -0.05
N PRO A 32 7.33 17.11 0.04
CA PRO A 32 7.40 16.32 1.27
C PRO A 32 8.06 17.11 2.40
N GLU A 33 7.61 16.88 3.62
CA GLU A 33 8.27 17.41 4.80
C GLU A 33 9.56 16.62 5.07
N SER A 34 10.62 17.34 5.46
CA SER A 34 11.83 16.69 5.93
C SER A 34 11.57 15.97 7.26
N PRO A 35 12.00 14.71 7.41
CA PRO A 35 11.70 13.94 8.60
C PRO A 35 12.39 14.52 9.83
N ALA A 36 11.62 14.82 10.88
CA ALA A 36 12.14 15.33 12.13
C ALA A 36 13.10 14.33 12.80
N GLY A 37 14.20 14.83 13.38
CA GLY A 37 15.16 14.03 14.13
C GLY A 37 16.18 13.24 13.28
N PHE A 38 16.07 13.22 11.97
CA PHE A 38 17.08 12.62 11.12
C PHE A 38 18.33 13.51 11.00
N LYS A 39 19.51 12.92 11.19
CA LYS A 39 20.80 13.65 11.18
C LYS A 39 21.57 13.54 9.85
N GLY A 40 21.13 12.67 8.95
CA GLY A 40 21.75 12.46 7.65
C GLY A 40 21.30 13.48 6.61
N LYS A 41 21.65 13.24 5.36
CA LYS A 41 21.26 14.11 4.23
C LYS A 41 19.81 13.88 3.86
N VAL A 42 19.04 14.94 3.61
CA VAL A 42 17.67 14.88 3.12
C VAL A 42 17.54 15.73 1.86
N ASP A 43 17.13 15.08 0.76
CA ASP A 43 16.64 15.74 -0.45
C ASP A 43 15.13 15.50 -0.52
N ALA A 44 14.35 16.50 -0.11
CA ALA A 44 12.88 16.45 -0.15
C ALA A 44 12.39 17.47 -1.18
N ARG A 45 11.72 17.01 -2.23
CA ARG A 45 11.29 17.89 -3.32
C ARG A 45 9.98 17.43 -3.96
N ALA A 46 9.21 18.41 -4.44
CA ALA A 46 8.04 18.16 -5.27
C ALA A 46 8.51 17.80 -6.69
N ALA A 47 8.07 16.64 -7.19
CA ALA A 47 8.29 16.23 -8.57
C ALA A 47 7.24 15.21 -9.03
N ASP A 48 6.88 15.27 -10.30
CA ASP A 48 6.04 14.26 -10.96
C ASP A 48 6.96 13.24 -11.65
N LEU A 49 7.00 12.02 -11.11
CA LEU A 49 7.85 10.94 -11.64
C LEU A 49 7.52 10.58 -13.10
N SER A 50 6.33 10.92 -13.59
CA SER A 50 5.92 10.75 -14.98
C SER A 50 6.41 11.87 -15.92
N ALA A 51 7.02 12.93 -15.38
CA ALA A 51 7.61 13.99 -16.18
C ALA A 51 8.99 13.56 -16.73
N PRO A 52 9.33 13.96 -17.97
CA PRO A 52 10.62 13.62 -18.58
C PRO A 52 11.82 14.08 -17.73
N GLY A 53 12.79 13.19 -17.52
CA GLY A 53 14.04 13.46 -16.80
C GLY A 53 13.94 13.38 -15.28
N GLU A 54 12.75 13.28 -14.66
CA GLU A 54 12.62 13.22 -13.20
C GLU A 54 13.08 11.87 -12.63
N ALA A 55 12.79 10.77 -13.31
CA ALA A 55 13.28 9.46 -12.92
C ALA A 55 14.82 9.37 -12.97
N GLU A 56 15.43 9.91 -14.00
CA GLU A 56 16.88 9.96 -14.16
C GLU A 56 17.54 10.82 -13.07
N LYS A 57 16.98 11.97 -12.73
CA LYS A 57 17.45 12.81 -11.61
C LYS A 57 17.39 12.06 -10.29
N LEU A 58 16.32 11.31 -10.02
CA LEU A 58 16.17 10.50 -8.81
C LEU A 58 17.26 9.42 -8.79
N VAL A 59 17.42 8.67 -9.87
CA VAL A 59 18.37 7.54 -9.97
C VAL A 59 19.82 8.02 -9.98
N SER A 60 20.10 9.26 -10.40
CA SER A 60 21.46 9.82 -10.40
C SER A 60 22.09 9.90 -8.99
N THR A 61 21.27 9.96 -7.93
CA THR A 61 21.73 9.89 -6.53
C THR A 61 22.14 8.48 -6.11
N ARG A 62 21.88 7.45 -6.94
CA ARG A 62 22.20 6.03 -6.74
C ARG A 62 21.73 5.46 -5.38
N PRO A 63 20.45 5.59 -5.02
CA PRO A 63 19.97 5.06 -3.75
C PRO A 63 20.10 3.53 -3.71
N ASP A 64 20.53 2.96 -2.58
CA ASP A 64 20.64 1.51 -2.40
C ASP A 64 19.26 0.82 -2.40
N VAL A 65 18.25 1.51 -1.87
CA VAL A 65 16.87 1.03 -1.77
C VAL A 65 15.89 2.06 -2.29
N ILE A 66 14.97 1.64 -3.14
CA ILE A 66 13.90 2.47 -3.69
C ILE A 66 12.56 1.88 -3.28
N PHE A 67 11.79 2.64 -2.50
CA PHE A 67 10.39 2.33 -2.21
C PHE A 67 9.51 3.10 -3.19
N HIS A 68 8.99 2.40 -4.19
CA HIS A 68 8.13 3.01 -5.20
C HIS A 68 6.66 2.93 -4.77
N LEU A 69 6.19 4.02 -4.15
CA LEU A 69 4.82 4.16 -3.62
C LEU A 69 3.97 5.16 -4.41
N ALA A 70 4.59 5.94 -5.30
CA ALA A 70 3.91 6.97 -6.07
C ALA A 70 2.85 6.35 -6.98
N ALA A 71 1.62 6.78 -6.80
CA ALA A 71 0.47 6.38 -7.62
C ALA A 71 -0.74 7.27 -7.31
N ILE A 72 -1.63 7.46 -8.29
CA ILE A 72 -3.00 7.90 -8.01
C ILE A 72 -3.87 6.69 -7.66
N VAL A 73 -4.90 6.92 -6.85
CA VAL A 73 -5.76 5.85 -6.34
C VAL A 73 -6.80 5.38 -7.37
N SER A 74 -7.43 4.23 -7.09
CA SER A 74 -8.33 3.57 -8.02
C SER A 74 -9.47 4.44 -8.55
N GLY A 75 -10.14 5.21 -7.69
CA GLY A 75 -11.24 6.09 -8.13
C GLY A 75 -10.76 7.20 -9.05
N GLU A 76 -9.61 7.79 -8.79
CA GLU A 76 -9.04 8.84 -9.62
C GLU A 76 -8.56 8.29 -10.99
N ALA A 77 -7.92 7.12 -10.99
CA ALA A 77 -7.46 6.47 -12.22
C ALA A 77 -8.63 5.97 -13.11
N GLU A 78 -9.79 5.72 -12.53
CA GLU A 78 -11.00 5.35 -13.27
C GLU A 78 -11.69 6.57 -13.85
N LEU A 79 -11.68 7.72 -13.16
CA LEU A 79 -12.26 8.98 -13.63
C LEU A 79 -11.40 9.66 -14.71
N ASP A 80 -10.06 9.52 -14.62
CA ASP A 80 -9.11 10.11 -15.55
C ASP A 80 -8.14 9.03 -16.04
N PHE A 81 -8.55 8.39 -17.14
CA PHE A 81 -7.84 7.27 -17.74
C PHE A 81 -6.40 7.64 -18.14
N ASP A 82 -6.22 8.74 -18.86
CA ASP A 82 -4.91 9.16 -19.37
C ASP A 82 -3.95 9.51 -18.23
N LYS A 83 -4.44 10.22 -17.22
CA LYS A 83 -3.68 10.54 -16.01
C LYS A 83 -3.29 9.26 -15.25
N GLY A 84 -4.21 8.29 -15.17
CA GLY A 84 -3.96 6.98 -14.57
C GLY A 84 -2.79 6.28 -15.21
N TYR A 85 -2.81 6.13 -16.53
CA TYR A 85 -1.74 5.47 -17.28
C TYR A 85 -0.43 6.24 -17.19
N ARG A 86 -0.46 7.56 -17.37
CA ARG A 86 0.72 8.40 -17.28
C ARG A 86 1.41 8.28 -15.90
N ILE A 87 0.67 8.42 -14.81
CA ILE A 87 1.27 8.42 -13.47
C ILE A 87 1.60 7.00 -12.99
N ASN A 88 0.63 6.06 -13.06
CA ASN A 88 0.81 4.75 -12.45
C ASN A 88 1.67 3.80 -13.30
N LEU A 89 1.57 3.89 -14.64
CA LEU A 89 2.32 3.01 -15.54
C LEU A 89 3.57 3.68 -16.11
N ASP A 90 3.44 4.83 -16.79
CA ASP A 90 4.60 5.44 -17.43
C ASP A 90 5.62 5.93 -16.40
N GLY A 91 5.18 6.55 -15.30
CA GLY A 91 6.07 6.94 -14.19
C GLY A 91 6.84 5.74 -13.61
N THR A 92 6.17 4.59 -13.45
CA THR A 92 6.81 3.34 -13.01
C THR A 92 7.82 2.86 -14.06
N ARG A 93 7.46 2.85 -15.33
CA ARG A 93 8.33 2.43 -16.43
C ARG A 93 9.55 3.35 -16.56
N TYR A 94 9.38 4.66 -16.45
CA TYR A 94 10.51 5.62 -16.49
C TYR A 94 11.49 5.38 -15.34
N LEU A 95 11.00 5.11 -14.13
CA LEU A 95 11.86 4.74 -13.01
C LEU A 95 12.66 3.48 -13.29
N PHE A 96 12.02 2.43 -13.78
CA PHE A 96 12.70 1.16 -14.10
C PHE A 96 13.70 1.32 -15.24
N ASP A 97 13.37 2.09 -16.29
CA ASP A 97 14.27 2.41 -17.39
C ASP A 97 15.48 3.24 -16.92
N ALA A 98 15.28 4.25 -16.06
CA ALA A 98 16.37 5.03 -15.50
C ALA A 98 17.36 4.15 -14.70
N ILE A 99 16.84 3.21 -13.89
CA ILE A 99 17.69 2.25 -13.15
C ILE A 99 18.44 1.34 -14.13
N ARG A 100 17.76 0.80 -15.14
CA ARG A 100 18.38 -0.05 -16.18
C ARG A 100 19.50 0.66 -16.91
N LEU A 101 19.31 1.92 -17.28
CA LEU A 101 20.33 2.73 -17.95
C LEU A 101 21.51 3.01 -17.02
N ALA A 102 21.26 3.31 -15.75
CA ALA A 102 22.31 3.53 -14.75
C ALA A 102 23.08 2.24 -14.42
N ASN A 103 22.46 1.05 -14.50
CA ASN A 103 23.10 -0.25 -14.31
C ASN A 103 24.20 -0.50 -15.35
N GLY A 104 23.96 -0.16 -16.63
CA GLY A 104 24.89 -0.41 -17.72
C GLY A 104 26.23 0.29 -17.60
N HIS A 105 26.35 1.33 -16.77
CA HIS A 105 27.57 2.12 -16.67
C HIS A 105 28.51 1.73 -15.52
N ASN A 106 27.99 1.17 -14.40
CA ASN A 106 28.81 0.89 -13.22
C ASN A 106 28.27 -0.24 -12.32
N GLY A 107 27.44 -1.15 -12.86
CA GLY A 107 26.88 -2.26 -12.09
C GLY A 107 25.94 -1.84 -10.95
N TYR A 108 25.30 -0.66 -11.05
CA TYR A 108 24.33 -0.20 -10.09
C TYR A 108 23.08 -1.11 -10.08
N LYS A 109 22.78 -1.73 -8.95
CA LYS A 109 21.70 -2.70 -8.81
C LYS A 109 20.97 -2.49 -7.47
N PRO A 110 20.05 -1.53 -7.40
CA PRO A 110 19.34 -1.23 -6.16
C PRO A 110 18.31 -2.32 -5.82
N ARG A 111 17.89 -2.35 -4.55
CA ARG A 111 16.65 -3.00 -4.14
C ARG A 111 15.46 -2.11 -4.50
N VAL A 112 14.47 -2.64 -5.22
CA VAL A 112 13.23 -1.95 -5.56
C VAL A 112 12.05 -2.64 -4.89
N VAL A 113 11.40 -1.95 -3.97
CA VAL A 113 10.14 -2.39 -3.34
C VAL A 113 8.98 -1.63 -3.97
N PHE A 114 8.20 -2.32 -4.76
CA PHE A 114 7.08 -1.76 -5.50
C PHE A 114 5.75 -2.03 -4.80
N THR A 115 4.95 -1.00 -4.55
CA THR A 115 3.59 -1.17 -4.05
C THR A 115 2.64 -1.50 -5.19
N SER A 116 2.27 -2.77 -5.28
CA SER A 116 1.12 -3.23 -6.03
C SER A 116 -0.13 -3.24 -5.14
N SER A 117 -1.20 -3.86 -5.57
CA SER A 117 -2.50 -3.85 -4.92
C SER A 117 -3.22 -5.17 -5.16
N ILE A 118 -4.09 -5.56 -4.23
CA ILE A 118 -5.07 -6.63 -4.47
C ILE A 118 -6.07 -6.30 -5.60
N ALA A 119 -6.14 -5.04 -6.05
CA ALA A 119 -6.94 -4.63 -7.21
C ALA A 119 -6.46 -5.24 -8.55
N VAL A 120 -5.31 -5.93 -8.58
CA VAL A 120 -4.90 -6.74 -9.74
C VAL A 120 -5.78 -7.97 -9.95
N PHE A 121 -6.65 -8.27 -8.99
CA PHE A 121 -7.66 -9.33 -9.05
C PHE A 121 -9.06 -8.74 -9.14
N GLY A 122 -9.90 -9.31 -10.02
CA GLY A 122 -11.31 -8.95 -10.19
C GLY A 122 -12.15 -10.18 -10.48
N ALA A 123 -13.42 -10.12 -10.10
CA ALA A 123 -14.37 -11.25 -10.18
C ALA A 123 -14.52 -11.79 -11.62
N PRO A 124 -14.84 -13.10 -11.79
CA PRO A 124 -15.10 -14.07 -10.72
C PRO A 124 -13.81 -14.57 -10.04
N LEU A 125 -13.84 -14.66 -8.71
CA LEU A 125 -12.68 -15.03 -7.90
C LEU A 125 -12.94 -16.29 -7.07
N PRO A 126 -11.96 -17.20 -6.90
CA PRO A 126 -12.05 -18.24 -5.88
C PRO A 126 -11.96 -17.63 -4.47
N TYR A 127 -12.39 -18.38 -3.47
CA TYR A 127 -12.28 -17.98 -2.07
C TYR A 127 -11.77 -19.13 -1.20
N PRO A 128 -10.63 -18.93 -0.52
CA PRO A 128 -9.67 -17.83 -0.66
C PRO A 128 -8.97 -17.83 -2.02
N ILE A 129 -8.40 -16.68 -2.42
CA ILE A 129 -7.62 -16.57 -3.65
C ILE A 129 -6.25 -17.20 -3.41
N PRO A 130 -5.84 -18.24 -4.17
CA PRO A 130 -4.55 -18.90 -3.99
C PRO A 130 -3.39 -18.04 -4.51
N ASP A 131 -2.17 -18.33 -4.03
CA ASP A 131 -0.97 -17.58 -4.37
C ASP A 131 -0.55 -17.68 -5.84
N ASP A 132 -1.00 -18.67 -6.56
CA ASP A 132 -0.72 -18.90 -7.97
C ASP A 132 -1.83 -18.42 -8.92
N PHE A 133 -2.91 -17.85 -8.36
CA PHE A 133 -3.99 -17.31 -9.17
C PHE A 133 -3.48 -16.16 -10.05
N HIS A 134 -3.87 -16.19 -11.32
CA HIS A 134 -3.46 -15.18 -12.30
C HIS A 134 -4.18 -13.84 -12.07
N THR A 135 -3.55 -12.75 -12.47
CA THR A 135 -4.14 -11.41 -12.37
C THR A 135 -5.29 -11.23 -13.36
N THR A 136 -6.42 -10.71 -12.88
CA THR A 136 -7.66 -10.51 -13.63
C THR A 136 -8.25 -9.13 -13.36
N PRO A 137 -7.49 -8.03 -13.56
CA PRO A 137 -7.97 -6.71 -13.17
C PRO A 137 -9.23 -6.30 -13.94
N LEU A 138 -10.19 -5.70 -13.24
CA LEU A 138 -11.43 -5.15 -13.81
C LEU A 138 -11.49 -3.62 -13.70
N THR A 139 -10.38 -2.96 -13.34
CA THR A 139 -10.27 -1.51 -13.24
C THR A 139 -8.99 -1.01 -13.93
N SER A 140 -8.99 0.23 -14.41
CA SER A 140 -7.80 0.88 -14.98
C SER A 140 -6.62 0.85 -14.00
N TYR A 141 -6.86 1.17 -12.73
CA TYR A 141 -5.85 1.10 -11.68
C TYR A 141 -5.27 -0.32 -11.51
N GLY A 142 -6.14 -1.32 -11.42
CA GLY A 142 -5.71 -2.73 -11.30
C GLY A 142 -4.89 -3.18 -12.50
N THR A 143 -5.29 -2.79 -13.71
CA THR A 143 -4.56 -3.07 -14.97
C THR A 143 -3.18 -2.42 -14.95
N GLN A 144 -3.07 -1.14 -14.60
CA GLN A 144 -1.81 -0.41 -14.49
C GLN A 144 -0.85 -1.08 -13.50
N LYS A 145 -1.35 -1.51 -12.33
CA LYS A 145 -0.57 -2.24 -11.34
C LYS A 145 -0.13 -3.62 -11.84
N ALA A 146 -1.00 -4.37 -12.51
CA ALA A 146 -0.66 -5.68 -13.07
C ALA A 146 0.42 -5.60 -14.17
N ILE A 147 0.33 -4.61 -15.07
CA ILE A 147 1.37 -4.35 -16.08
C ILE A 147 2.70 -4.01 -15.38
N SER A 148 2.67 -3.16 -14.35
CA SER A 148 3.86 -2.79 -13.59
C SER A 148 4.49 -3.97 -12.85
N GLU A 149 3.70 -4.94 -12.38
CA GLU A 149 4.20 -6.21 -11.81
C GLU A 149 4.96 -7.05 -12.85
N LEU A 150 4.46 -7.09 -14.09
CA LEU A 150 5.14 -7.80 -15.20
C LEU A 150 6.46 -7.10 -15.54
N LEU A 151 6.48 -5.77 -15.61
CA LEU A 151 7.70 -4.99 -15.81
C LEU A 151 8.70 -5.24 -14.69
N LEU A 152 8.28 -5.15 -13.42
CA LEU A 152 9.13 -5.44 -12.26
C LEU A 152 9.80 -6.82 -12.38
N SER A 153 9.01 -7.83 -12.73
CA SER A 153 9.48 -9.21 -12.85
C SER A 153 10.48 -9.36 -13.99
N ASP A 154 10.24 -8.75 -15.15
CA ASP A 154 11.14 -8.84 -16.31
C ASP A 154 12.45 -8.09 -16.05
N TYR A 155 12.40 -6.86 -15.54
CA TYR A 155 13.59 -6.07 -15.24
C TYR A 155 14.46 -6.73 -14.15
N THR A 156 13.82 -7.35 -13.14
CA THR A 156 14.52 -8.15 -12.11
C THR A 156 15.18 -9.39 -12.74
N ARG A 157 14.46 -10.14 -13.54
CA ARG A 157 15.00 -11.32 -14.25
C ARG A 157 16.19 -10.98 -15.15
N ARG A 158 16.17 -9.79 -15.74
CA ARG A 158 17.26 -9.26 -16.56
C ARG A 158 18.45 -8.74 -15.74
N GLY A 159 18.32 -8.70 -14.39
CA GLY A 159 19.38 -8.30 -13.48
C GLY A 159 19.61 -6.79 -13.36
N PHE A 160 18.65 -5.94 -13.78
CA PHE A 160 18.80 -4.50 -13.70
C PHE A 160 18.65 -3.97 -12.26
N PHE A 161 17.85 -4.64 -11.45
CA PHE A 161 17.65 -4.37 -10.02
C PHE A 161 17.14 -5.62 -9.31
N GLU A 162 17.06 -5.56 -7.97
CA GLU A 162 16.42 -6.59 -7.17
C GLU A 162 15.01 -6.15 -6.78
N GLY A 163 14.02 -6.56 -7.58
CA GLY A 163 12.63 -6.16 -7.40
C GLY A 163 11.83 -7.11 -6.51
N ILE A 164 10.92 -6.54 -5.72
CA ILE A 164 9.83 -7.22 -5.03
C ILE A 164 8.55 -6.40 -5.12
N GLY A 165 7.47 -7.03 -5.54
CA GLY A 165 6.13 -6.42 -5.63
C GLY A 165 5.28 -6.83 -4.43
N ILE A 166 4.74 -5.86 -3.75
CA ILE A 166 3.93 -5.98 -2.54
C ILE A 166 2.47 -5.66 -2.90
N ARG A 167 1.63 -6.68 -3.10
CA ARG A 167 0.18 -6.50 -3.30
C ARG A 167 -0.45 -6.19 -1.95
N LEU A 168 -0.64 -4.89 -1.69
CA LEU A 168 -1.20 -4.42 -0.43
C LEU A 168 -2.67 -4.80 -0.29
N PRO A 169 -3.10 -5.29 0.88
CA PRO A 169 -4.50 -5.32 1.29
C PRO A 169 -5.12 -3.92 1.28
N THR A 170 -6.42 -3.83 1.45
CA THR A 170 -7.05 -2.55 1.79
C THR A 170 -6.55 -2.09 3.15
N ILE A 171 -5.82 -1.00 3.15
CA ILE A 171 -5.24 -0.45 4.38
C ILE A 171 -6.34 0.25 5.18
N CYS A 172 -6.55 -0.22 6.40
CA CYS A 172 -7.53 0.22 7.37
C CYS A 172 -6.89 0.22 8.78
N ILE A 173 -6.96 1.26 9.55
CA ILE A 173 -7.73 2.51 9.42
C ILE A 173 -6.79 3.58 8.83
N ARG A 174 -7.17 4.18 7.72
CA ARG A 174 -6.38 5.28 7.12
C ARG A 174 -6.58 6.54 7.95
N PRO A 175 -5.51 7.19 8.43
CA PRO A 175 -5.63 8.49 9.09
C PRO A 175 -5.95 9.61 8.09
N GLY A 176 -6.36 10.75 8.65
CA GLY A 176 -6.66 11.96 7.89
C GLY A 176 -8.10 12.03 7.39
N LYS A 177 -8.37 12.97 6.49
CA LYS A 177 -9.72 13.21 5.95
C LYS A 177 -10.12 12.14 4.94
N PRO A 178 -11.43 11.86 4.77
CA PRO A 178 -11.93 11.01 3.69
C PRO A 178 -11.40 11.46 2.32
N ASN A 179 -11.07 10.50 1.47
CA ASN A 179 -10.64 10.75 0.09
C ASN A 179 -11.55 10.05 -0.92
N ALA A 180 -11.30 10.25 -2.21
CA ALA A 180 -12.10 9.70 -3.32
C ALA A 180 -11.93 8.17 -3.53
N ALA A 181 -11.22 7.45 -2.67
CA ALA A 181 -11.12 6.00 -2.79
C ALA A 181 -12.45 5.34 -2.39
N ALA A 182 -13.03 4.53 -3.27
CA ALA A 182 -14.29 3.83 -3.00
C ALA A 182 -14.23 2.98 -1.71
N SER A 183 -13.07 2.38 -1.39
CA SER A 183 -12.81 1.64 -0.16
C SER A 183 -12.61 2.51 1.09
N GLY A 184 -12.77 3.83 0.98
CA GLY A 184 -12.60 4.76 2.10
C GLY A 184 -13.55 4.50 3.26
N PHE A 185 -14.77 4.04 2.97
CA PHE A 185 -15.79 3.78 3.98
C PHE A 185 -15.35 2.76 5.05
N PHE A 186 -14.55 1.75 4.71
CA PHE A 186 -14.00 0.80 5.69
C PHE A 186 -13.19 1.50 6.80
N SER A 187 -12.49 2.58 6.46
CA SER A 187 -11.78 3.38 7.46
C SER A 187 -12.70 4.38 8.14
N ASN A 188 -13.62 5.00 7.41
CA ASN A 188 -14.48 6.05 7.92
C ASN A 188 -15.40 5.54 9.05
N ILE A 189 -16.04 4.37 8.86
CA ILE A 189 -16.95 3.77 9.85
C ILE A 189 -16.28 3.40 11.19
N LEU A 190 -14.97 3.48 11.26
CA LEU A 190 -14.18 3.22 12.46
C LEU A 190 -13.53 4.52 12.96
N ARG A 191 -12.86 5.25 12.11
CA ARG A 191 -12.07 6.44 12.43
C ARG A 191 -12.94 7.55 13.03
N GLU A 192 -14.05 7.90 12.35
CA GLU A 192 -14.94 8.97 12.80
C GLU A 192 -15.63 8.63 14.14
N PRO A 193 -16.22 7.44 14.33
CA PRO A 193 -16.81 7.06 15.62
C PRO A 193 -15.80 7.03 16.78
N LEU A 194 -14.54 6.65 16.53
CA LEU A 194 -13.50 6.65 17.57
C LEU A 194 -13.18 8.06 18.11
N VAL A 195 -13.53 9.11 17.35
CA VAL A 195 -13.40 10.52 17.76
C VAL A 195 -14.75 11.21 17.99
N GLY A 196 -15.84 10.44 18.13
CA GLY A 196 -17.18 10.94 18.43
C GLY A 196 -17.89 11.61 17.24
N GLN A 197 -17.50 11.31 16.01
CA GLN A 197 -18.11 11.84 14.79
C GLN A 197 -18.96 10.78 14.09
N GLU A 198 -19.99 11.24 13.37
CA GLU A 198 -20.81 10.34 12.55
C GLU A 198 -20.04 9.86 11.30
N ALA A 199 -20.33 8.63 10.88
CA ALA A 199 -19.84 8.04 9.65
C ALA A 199 -20.97 7.40 8.86
N VAL A 200 -20.87 7.45 7.52
CA VAL A 200 -21.83 6.79 6.62
C VAL A 200 -21.30 5.41 6.22
N LEU A 201 -22.14 4.39 6.39
CA LEU A 201 -21.95 3.05 5.87
C LEU A 201 -22.77 2.90 4.57
N PRO A 202 -22.11 2.86 3.38
CA PRO A 202 -22.80 2.86 2.09
C PRO A 202 -23.09 1.45 1.56
N VAL A 203 -22.76 0.40 2.31
CA VAL A 203 -22.89 -0.99 1.86
C VAL A 203 -23.49 -1.86 2.95
N PRO A 204 -24.05 -3.07 2.61
CA PRO A 204 -24.47 -4.03 3.62
C PRO A 204 -23.32 -4.52 4.50
N GLU A 205 -23.63 -4.86 5.74
CA GLU A 205 -22.66 -5.39 6.72
C GLU A 205 -22.10 -6.78 6.33
N THR A 206 -22.71 -7.44 5.35
CA THR A 206 -22.24 -8.73 4.81
C THR A 206 -21.06 -8.61 3.84
N ILE A 207 -20.75 -7.41 3.35
CA ILE A 207 -19.60 -7.19 2.45
C ILE A 207 -18.33 -7.60 3.17
N ARG A 208 -17.60 -8.55 2.57
CA ARG A 208 -16.33 -9.10 3.07
C ARG A 208 -15.17 -8.58 2.24
N HIS A 209 -14.08 -8.24 2.91
CA HIS A 209 -12.88 -7.74 2.21
C HIS A 209 -11.60 -8.10 2.96
N TRP A 210 -10.44 -7.87 2.31
CA TRP A 210 -9.10 -8.18 2.83
C TRP A 210 -8.42 -6.93 3.37
N HIS A 211 -8.04 -6.93 4.65
CA HIS A 211 -7.55 -5.75 5.36
C HIS A 211 -6.20 -5.97 6.03
N ALA A 212 -5.44 -4.88 6.18
CA ALA A 212 -4.28 -4.78 7.07
C ALA A 212 -4.15 -3.35 7.59
N SER A 213 -3.46 -3.15 8.72
CA SER A 213 -3.21 -1.82 9.26
C SER A 213 -2.15 -1.05 8.47
N PRO A 214 -2.08 0.29 8.63
CA PRO A 214 -0.95 1.07 8.14
C PRO A 214 0.40 0.60 8.72
N ARG A 215 0.44 0.10 9.95
CA ARG A 215 1.63 -0.44 10.61
C ARG A 215 2.11 -1.70 9.90
N SER A 216 1.21 -2.63 9.59
CA SER A 216 1.52 -3.82 8.78
C SER A 216 1.98 -3.45 7.37
N ALA A 217 1.35 -2.47 6.72
CA ALA A 217 1.79 -2.00 5.41
C ALA A 217 3.24 -1.51 5.42
N VAL A 218 3.65 -0.73 6.42
CA VAL A 218 5.05 -0.32 6.63
C VAL A 218 5.95 -1.53 6.90
N GLY A 219 5.48 -2.47 7.72
CA GLY A 219 6.20 -3.73 7.99
C GLY A 219 6.48 -4.53 6.72
N PHE A 220 5.50 -4.65 5.82
CA PHE A 220 5.68 -5.33 4.52
C PHE A 220 6.75 -4.67 3.66
N LEU A 221 6.74 -3.34 3.61
CA LEU A 221 7.73 -2.59 2.82
C LEU A 221 9.14 -2.77 3.37
N LEU A 222 9.32 -2.65 4.68
CA LEU A 222 10.62 -2.84 5.35
C LEU A 222 11.13 -4.27 5.18
N HIS A 223 10.27 -5.27 5.39
CA HIS A 223 10.64 -6.66 5.20
C HIS A 223 10.99 -6.95 3.74
N GLY A 224 10.20 -6.45 2.78
CA GLY A 224 10.50 -6.53 1.34
C GLY A 224 11.83 -5.88 0.95
N ALA A 225 12.26 -4.85 1.66
CA ALA A 225 13.55 -4.22 1.44
C ALA A 225 14.74 -5.05 1.93
N THR A 226 14.52 -5.93 2.91
CA THR A 226 15.60 -6.66 3.62
C THR A 226 15.62 -8.16 3.33
N ILE A 227 14.53 -8.74 2.84
CA ILE A 227 14.42 -10.16 2.56
C ILE A 227 15.44 -10.62 1.50
N ASP A 228 15.96 -11.82 1.67
CA ASP A 228 16.72 -12.51 0.64
C ASP A 228 15.83 -12.81 -0.57
N THR A 229 16.09 -12.15 -1.69
CA THR A 229 15.29 -12.30 -2.91
C THR A 229 15.45 -13.65 -3.61
N ASP A 230 16.49 -14.42 -3.32
CA ASP A 230 16.63 -15.77 -3.85
C ASP A 230 15.54 -16.69 -3.28
N LYS A 231 15.13 -16.46 -2.02
CA LYS A 231 14.01 -17.17 -1.38
C LYS A 231 12.65 -16.80 -2.01
N VAL A 232 12.51 -15.57 -2.53
CA VAL A 232 11.29 -15.14 -3.23
C VAL A 232 11.14 -15.87 -4.57
N GLY A 233 12.25 -16.22 -5.21
CA GLY A 233 12.26 -16.92 -6.50
C GLY A 233 11.80 -16.01 -7.67
N PRO A 234 11.43 -16.58 -8.80
CA PRO A 234 11.09 -15.81 -10.01
C PRO A 234 9.76 -15.07 -9.93
N ARG A 235 8.83 -15.52 -9.09
CA ARG A 235 7.54 -14.85 -8.87
C ARG A 235 7.69 -13.73 -7.86
N ARG A 236 8.08 -12.54 -8.33
CA ARG A 236 8.48 -11.39 -7.50
C ARG A 236 7.31 -10.66 -6.82
N ASN A 237 6.08 -10.90 -7.24
CA ASN A 237 4.89 -10.23 -6.72
C ASN A 237 4.15 -11.14 -5.73
N LEU A 238 3.91 -10.65 -4.53
CA LEU A 238 3.34 -11.40 -3.42
C LEU A 238 2.05 -10.75 -2.92
N SER A 239 1.01 -11.55 -2.73
CA SER A 239 -0.18 -11.12 -1.99
C SER A 239 0.15 -11.11 -0.51
N MET A 240 0.03 -9.93 0.13
CA MET A 240 0.41 -9.78 1.53
C MET A 240 -0.59 -10.42 2.48
N PRO A 241 -0.13 -10.91 3.65
CA PRO A 241 -1.01 -11.31 4.73
C PRO A 241 -1.99 -10.20 5.10
N GLY A 242 -3.14 -10.59 5.60
CA GLY A 242 -4.18 -9.68 6.03
C GLY A 242 -5.29 -10.45 6.75
N LEU A 243 -6.36 -9.74 7.02
CA LEU A 243 -7.54 -10.24 7.68
C LEU A 243 -8.75 -10.16 6.75
N SER A 244 -9.39 -11.30 6.47
CA SER A 244 -10.69 -11.35 5.81
C SER A 244 -11.78 -11.04 6.83
N ALA A 245 -12.46 -9.91 6.68
CA ALA A 245 -13.52 -9.51 7.60
C ALA A 245 -14.71 -8.92 6.86
N THR A 246 -15.92 -9.19 7.35
CA THR A 246 -17.11 -8.46 6.93
C THR A 246 -17.16 -7.08 7.58
N VAL A 247 -17.97 -6.19 7.03
CA VAL A 247 -18.26 -4.89 7.66
C VAL A 247 -18.89 -5.08 9.04
N GLY A 248 -19.78 -6.09 9.19
CA GLY A 248 -20.37 -6.43 10.49
C GLY A 248 -19.34 -6.84 11.53
N GLU A 249 -18.33 -7.65 11.13
CA GLU A 249 -17.21 -8.03 12.01
C GLU A 249 -16.35 -6.82 12.41
N GLN A 250 -16.20 -5.84 11.51
CA GLN A 250 -15.50 -4.57 11.82
C GLN A 250 -16.28 -3.73 12.84
N ILE A 251 -17.60 -3.62 12.67
CA ILE A 251 -18.49 -2.90 13.60
C ILE A 251 -18.50 -3.58 14.98
N GLU A 252 -18.50 -4.91 15.01
CA GLU A 252 -18.42 -5.65 16.26
C GLU A 252 -17.08 -5.45 16.99
N ALA A 253 -15.97 -5.39 16.26
CA ALA A 253 -14.68 -5.03 16.81
C ALA A 253 -14.67 -3.60 17.38
N LEU A 254 -15.30 -2.64 16.67
CA LEU A 254 -15.49 -1.29 17.19
C LEU A 254 -16.32 -1.28 18.48
N ARG A 255 -17.41 -2.07 18.53
CA ARG A 255 -18.27 -2.19 19.74
C ARG A 255 -17.48 -2.68 20.94
N LYS A 256 -16.65 -3.70 20.77
CA LYS A 256 -15.79 -4.25 21.83
C LYS A 256 -14.76 -3.25 22.35
N ILE A 257 -14.21 -2.41 21.48
CA ILE A 257 -13.15 -1.46 21.85
C ILE A 257 -13.71 -0.13 22.36
N ALA A 258 -14.74 0.42 21.72
CA ALA A 258 -15.24 1.78 21.96
C ALA A 258 -16.70 1.84 22.47
N GLY A 259 -17.35 0.69 22.62
CA GLY A 259 -18.70 0.57 23.16
C GLY A 259 -19.82 0.94 22.16
N GLU A 260 -21.07 0.79 22.62
CA GLU A 260 -22.27 0.99 21.78
C GLU A 260 -22.43 2.46 21.33
N LYS A 261 -21.96 3.42 22.12
CA LYS A 261 -22.01 4.84 21.78
C LYS A 261 -21.25 5.12 20.47
N ALA A 262 -20.08 4.51 20.26
CA ALA A 262 -19.34 4.66 19.00
C ALA A 262 -20.11 4.03 17.83
N VAL A 263 -20.66 2.84 18.00
CA VAL A 263 -21.43 2.14 16.96
C VAL A 263 -22.69 2.92 16.55
N SER A 264 -23.34 3.60 17.49
CA SER A 264 -24.55 4.42 17.22
C SER A 264 -24.27 5.62 16.29
N LEU A 265 -23.00 6.01 16.10
CA LEU A 265 -22.59 7.05 15.16
C LEU A 265 -22.49 6.57 13.71
N ILE A 266 -22.66 5.26 13.45
CA ILE A 266 -22.62 4.71 12.09
C ILE A 266 -24.02 4.77 11.48
N ARG A 267 -24.21 5.65 10.50
CA ARG A 267 -25.46 5.80 9.74
C ARG A 267 -25.41 4.88 8.50
N ARG A 268 -26.43 4.03 8.36
CA ARG A 268 -26.56 3.10 7.23
C ARG A 268 -27.30 3.79 6.09
N GLU A 269 -26.57 4.21 5.06
CA GLU A 269 -27.11 4.88 3.87
C GLU A 269 -26.59 4.16 2.61
N PRO A 270 -27.29 3.13 2.14
CA PRO A 270 -26.86 2.34 0.97
C PRO A 270 -26.63 3.18 -0.27
N ASN A 271 -25.52 2.91 -0.96
CA ASN A 271 -25.16 3.54 -2.23
C ASN A 271 -24.94 2.44 -3.28
N GLU A 272 -25.83 2.36 -4.27
CA GLU A 272 -25.79 1.30 -5.28
C GLU A 272 -24.50 1.27 -6.09
N MET A 273 -23.91 2.42 -6.39
CA MET A 273 -22.67 2.48 -7.15
C MET A 273 -21.52 1.84 -6.35
N ILE A 274 -21.39 2.18 -5.06
CA ILE A 274 -20.36 1.60 -4.19
C ILE A 274 -20.62 0.11 -3.98
N MET A 275 -21.87 -0.31 -3.81
CA MET A 275 -22.24 -1.72 -3.66
C MET A 275 -21.80 -2.54 -4.88
N ARG A 276 -22.10 -2.08 -6.10
CA ARG A 276 -21.67 -2.74 -7.35
C ARG A 276 -20.15 -2.82 -7.47
N MET A 277 -19.43 -1.79 -7.04
CA MET A 277 -17.96 -1.82 -7.03
C MET A 277 -17.42 -2.91 -6.08
N CYS A 278 -18.06 -3.07 -4.92
CA CYS A 278 -17.64 -4.08 -3.93
C CYS A 278 -17.86 -5.53 -4.41
N GLU A 279 -18.82 -5.80 -5.29
CA GLU A 279 -19.07 -7.15 -5.84
C GLU A 279 -17.86 -7.74 -6.57
N GLY A 280 -17.03 -6.89 -7.16
CA GLY A 280 -15.80 -7.29 -7.87
C GLY A 280 -14.56 -7.41 -6.99
N TRP A 281 -14.65 -7.09 -5.69
CA TRP A 281 -13.47 -7.04 -4.83
C TRP A 281 -13.11 -8.38 -4.21
N ALA A 282 -11.81 -8.58 -4.01
CA ALA A 282 -11.26 -9.79 -3.42
C ALA A 282 -11.64 -9.93 -1.93
N PRO A 283 -12.36 -11.00 -1.55
CA PRO A 283 -12.81 -11.17 -0.17
C PRO A 283 -11.73 -11.74 0.76
N GLY A 284 -10.69 -12.38 0.22
CA GLY A 284 -9.61 -12.96 1.01
C GLY A 284 -8.61 -13.75 0.19
N PHE A 285 -7.41 -13.93 0.77
CA PHE A 285 -6.27 -14.59 0.14
C PHE A 285 -5.70 -15.69 1.03
N GLU A 286 -5.08 -16.69 0.43
CA GLU A 286 -4.25 -17.65 1.16
C GLU A 286 -3.00 -16.97 1.73
N ALA A 287 -2.31 -16.19 0.91
CA ALA A 287 -1.08 -15.47 1.23
C ALA A 287 -0.03 -16.36 1.93
N THR A 288 0.00 -17.66 1.59
CA THR A 288 0.87 -18.66 2.22
C THR A 288 2.34 -18.36 1.93
N ARG A 289 2.67 -18.06 0.66
CA ARG A 289 4.04 -17.71 0.27
C ARG A 289 4.59 -16.51 1.04
N ALA A 290 3.77 -15.48 1.21
CA ALA A 290 4.21 -14.30 1.95
C ALA A 290 4.44 -14.61 3.43
N ARG A 291 3.57 -15.43 4.06
CA ARG A 291 3.75 -15.88 5.45
C ARG A 291 5.00 -16.74 5.62
N GLU A 292 5.25 -17.69 4.73
CA GLU A 292 6.45 -18.53 4.74
C GLU A 292 7.74 -17.72 4.56
N LEU A 293 7.65 -16.62 3.84
CA LEU A 293 8.73 -15.65 3.67
C LEU A 293 8.87 -14.67 4.85
N GLY A 294 8.04 -14.79 5.89
CA GLY A 294 8.14 -14.01 7.13
C GLY A 294 7.32 -12.72 7.17
N PHE A 295 6.46 -12.47 6.19
CA PHE A 295 5.52 -11.34 6.26
C PHE A 295 4.40 -11.63 7.26
N THR A 296 4.06 -10.66 8.09
CA THR A 296 3.04 -10.79 9.15
C THR A 296 2.07 -9.62 9.13
N ALA A 297 0.82 -9.88 9.50
CA ALA A 297 -0.23 -8.88 9.68
C ALA A 297 -1.03 -9.19 10.94
N GLU A 298 -1.96 -8.31 11.29
CA GLU A 298 -2.90 -8.49 12.38
C GLU A 298 -3.75 -9.77 12.19
N THR A 299 -4.15 -10.39 13.31
CA THR A 299 -4.93 -11.65 13.32
C THR A 299 -6.40 -11.44 13.59
N ASN A 300 -6.79 -10.25 14.07
CA ASN A 300 -8.17 -9.86 14.33
C ASN A 300 -8.35 -8.35 14.11
N PHE A 301 -9.60 -7.89 14.00
CA PHE A 301 -9.90 -6.51 13.68
C PHE A 301 -9.69 -5.55 14.87
N GLU A 302 -9.80 -6.07 16.08
CA GLU A 302 -9.50 -5.31 17.31
C GLU A 302 -8.03 -4.85 17.35
N GLU A 303 -7.10 -5.66 16.84
CA GLU A 303 -5.68 -5.24 16.70
C GLU A 303 -5.53 -4.08 15.72
N ILE A 304 -6.25 -4.09 14.58
CA ILE A 304 -6.24 -2.98 13.61
C ILE A 304 -6.74 -1.68 14.25
N ILE A 305 -7.82 -1.75 15.04
CA ILE A 305 -8.36 -0.59 15.76
C ILE A 305 -7.36 -0.09 16.81
N LYS A 306 -6.75 -0.99 17.59
CA LYS A 306 -5.74 -0.64 18.59
C LYS A 306 -4.53 0.06 17.96
N VAL A 307 -4.04 -0.45 16.81
CA VAL A 307 -2.98 0.22 16.05
C VAL A 307 -3.34 1.67 15.71
N HIS A 308 -4.58 1.92 15.29
CA HIS A 308 -5.04 3.28 15.01
C HIS A 308 -5.09 4.17 16.25
N ILE A 309 -5.58 3.63 17.38
CA ILE A 309 -5.63 4.36 18.65
C ILE A 309 -4.21 4.71 19.11
N GLU A 310 -3.28 3.77 19.05
CA GLU A 310 -1.89 3.99 19.46
C GLU A 310 -1.17 5.00 18.55
N ASP A 311 -1.29 4.83 17.24
CA ASP A 311 -0.51 5.60 16.26
C ASP A 311 -1.09 6.99 15.97
N GLU A 312 -2.42 7.18 16.11
CA GLU A 312 -3.12 8.40 15.68
C GLU A 312 -3.87 9.15 16.79
N LEU A 313 -4.25 8.45 17.87
CA LEU A 313 -5.06 9.04 18.96
C LEU A 313 -4.28 9.17 20.27
N GLY A 314 -2.97 8.94 20.25
CA GLY A 314 -2.13 9.06 21.44
C GLY A 314 -2.30 7.94 22.48
N GLY A 315 -2.80 6.79 22.05
CA GLY A 315 -2.90 5.57 22.87
C GLY A 315 -4.16 5.46 23.72
N SER A 316 -5.07 6.43 23.66
CA SER A 316 -6.33 6.41 24.45
C SER A 316 -7.51 6.98 23.67
N LEU A 317 -8.70 6.45 23.91
CA LEU A 317 -9.96 7.07 23.49
C LEU A 317 -10.30 8.20 24.45
N LYS A 318 -10.74 9.37 23.91
CA LYS A 318 -11.15 10.54 24.68
C LYS A 318 -12.61 10.45 25.11
#